data_e44cb9e67e807ad07fcb087fa183ecb3
#
_entry.id   e44cb9e67e807ad07fcb087fa183ecb3
#
_cell.length_a   1.000
_cell.length_b   1.000
_cell.length_c   1.000
_cell.angle_alpha   90.00
_cell.angle_beta   90.00
_cell.angle_gamma   90.00
#
_symmetry.space_group_name_H-M   'P 1'
#
loop_
_entity.id
_entity.type
_entity.pdbx_description
1 polymer ?
#
loop_
_entity_poly.entity_id
_entity_poly.type
_entity_poly.pdbx_seq_one_letter_code
_entity_poly.pdbx_strand_id
1 'polypeptide(L)'
;MIGVLVKLNIKEGSEKDFEENMLKLVEATNANEPGVFYYGLLKTDNPQTYQMIEIYKDAESHAHHSHTEHFKTLGGALAPFLAGAPEITVHEEIK
;
A
#
# COMPACT_ATOMS: atom_id res chain seq x y z
N MET A 1 15.78 8.69 1.12
CA MET A 1 14.59 7.84 0.83
C MET A 1 13.44 8.16 1.78
N ILE A 2 12.24 7.89 1.33
CA ILE A 2 11.04 8.02 2.17
C ILE A 2 10.50 6.62 2.43
N GLY A 3 10.24 6.31 3.70
CA GLY A 3 9.60 5.06 4.11
C GLY A 3 8.17 5.34 4.56
N VAL A 4 7.22 4.57 4.03
CA VAL A 4 5.80 4.71 4.38
C VAL A 4 5.32 3.38 4.95
N LEU A 5 4.68 3.44 6.10
CA LEU A 5 4.07 2.29 6.74
C LEU A 5 2.56 2.49 6.75
N VAL A 6 1.83 1.50 6.25
CA VAL A 6 0.37 1.58 6.21
C VAL A 6 -0.22 0.36 6.88
N LYS A 7 -0.95 0.57 7.96
CA LYS A 7 -1.69 -0.50 8.64
C LYS A 7 -3.10 -0.54 8.08
N LEU A 8 -3.52 -1.71 7.64
CA LEU A 8 -4.83 -1.92 7.02
C LEU A 8 -5.61 -2.96 7.83
N ASN A 9 -6.80 -2.57 8.29
CA ASN A 9 -7.70 -3.49 8.97
C ASN A 9 -8.81 -3.86 7.99
N ILE A 10 -9.02 -5.16 7.81
CA ILE A 10 -9.91 -5.71 6.78
C ILE A 10 -11.14 -6.32 7.43
N LYS A 11 -12.28 -6.14 6.79
CA LYS A 11 -13.55 -6.74 7.25
C LYS A 11 -13.42 -8.24 7.31
N GLU A 12 -13.96 -8.83 8.37
CA GLU A 12 -14.00 -10.29 8.54
C GLU A 12 -14.70 -10.92 7.33
N GLY A 13 -14.04 -11.91 6.73
CA GLY A 13 -14.54 -12.59 5.54
C GLY A 13 -14.07 -11.98 4.22
N SER A 14 -13.44 -10.79 4.25
CA SER A 14 -12.96 -10.12 3.03
C SER A 14 -11.46 -10.28 2.81
N GLU A 15 -10.77 -11.04 3.64
CA GLU A 15 -9.31 -11.14 3.60
C GLU A 15 -8.79 -11.63 2.26
N LYS A 16 -9.40 -12.70 1.73
CA LYS A 16 -8.97 -13.27 0.45
C LYS A 16 -9.16 -12.28 -0.70
N ASP A 17 -10.32 -11.65 -0.78
CA ASP A 17 -10.63 -10.69 -1.83
C ASP A 17 -9.70 -9.46 -1.72
N PHE A 18 -9.45 -9.01 -0.50
CA PHE A 18 -8.51 -7.92 -0.27
C PHE A 18 -7.10 -8.29 -0.76
N GLU A 19 -6.59 -9.47 -0.39
CA GLU A 19 -5.26 -9.89 -0.80
C GLU A 19 -5.13 -9.95 -2.31
N GLU A 20 -6.10 -10.56 -2.99
CA GLU A 20 -6.09 -10.66 -4.46
C GLU A 20 -6.04 -9.28 -5.12
N ASN A 21 -6.86 -8.35 -4.64
CA ASN A 21 -6.93 -7.01 -5.22
C ASN A 21 -5.73 -6.14 -4.85
N MET A 22 -5.25 -6.25 -3.60
CA MET A 22 -4.07 -5.50 -3.18
C MET A 22 -2.82 -5.95 -3.93
N LEU A 23 -2.67 -7.24 -4.21
CA LEU A 23 -1.54 -7.76 -4.98
C LEU A 23 -1.51 -7.23 -6.42
N LYS A 24 -2.66 -6.92 -7.00
CA LYS A 24 -2.71 -6.26 -8.31
C LYS A 24 -2.11 -4.85 -8.24
N LEU A 25 -2.40 -4.12 -7.17
CA LEU A 25 -1.82 -2.79 -6.95
C LEU A 25 -0.31 -2.88 -6.69
N VAL A 26 0.11 -3.86 -5.89
CA VAL A 26 1.53 -4.11 -5.62
C VAL A 26 2.28 -4.36 -6.93
N GLU A 27 1.75 -5.25 -7.78
CA GLU A 27 2.37 -5.58 -9.07
C GLU A 27 2.44 -4.36 -9.99
N ALA A 28 1.34 -3.63 -10.13
CA ALA A 28 1.29 -2.45 -10.99
C ALA A 28 2.25 -1.35 -10.52
N THR A 29 2.33 -1.13 -9.22
CA THR A 29 3.22 -0.13 -8.64
C THR A 29 4.68 -0.49 -8.89
N ASN A 30 5.07 -1.72 -8.61
CA ASN A 30 6.45 -2.17 -8.82
C ASN A 30 6.85 -2.18 -10.29
N ALA A 31 5.90 -2.40 -11.19
CA ALA A 31 6.18 -2.45 -12.64
C ALA A 31 6.28 -1.06 -13.28
N ASN A 32 5.57 -0.06 -12.74
CA ASN A 32 5.36 1.21 -13.46
C ASN A 32 5.96 2.44 -12.77
N GLU A 33 6.44 2.34 -11.54
CA GLU A 33 6.95 3.50 -10.81
C GLU A 33 8.44 3.34 -10.49
N PRO A 34 9.33 3.91 -11.31
CA PRO A 34 10.77 3.74 -11.09
C PRO A 34 11.29 4.38 -9.80
N GLY A 35 10.55 5.32 -9.23
CA GLY A 35 10.90 5.94 -7.95
C GLY A 35 10.49 5.11 -6.73
N VAL A 36 9.84 3.97 -6.92
CA VAL A 36 9.48 3.04 -5.86
C VAL A 36 10.55 1.96 -5.76
N PHE A 37 11.21 1.90 -4.61
CA PHE A 37 12.26 0.89 -4.37
C PHE A 37 11.71 -0.39 -3.78
N TYR A 38 10.65 -0.31 -2.99
CA TYR A 38 9.95 -1.45 -2.45
C TYR A 38 8.48 -1.08 -2.20
N TYR A 39 7.58 -1.98 -2.54
CA TYR A 39 6.15 -1.81 -2.29
C TYR A 39 5.58 -3.20 -2.05
N GLY A 40 5.26 -3.52 -0.79
CA GLY A 40 4.90 -4.88 -0.43
C GLY A 40 3.86 -4.97 0.67
N LEU A 41 3.08 -6.05 0.62
CA LEU A 41 2.03 -6.38 1.58
C LEU A 41 2.49 -7.50 2.49
N LEU A 42 2.39 -7.28 3.80
CA LEU A 42 2.79 -8.25 4.81
C LEU A 42 1.61 -8.68 5.65
N LYS A 43 1.60 -9.95 6.03
CA LYS A 43 0.67 -10.47 7.05
C LYS A 43 1.18 -10.10 8.43
N THR A 44 0.25 -9.97 9.38
CA THR A 44 0.57 -9.77 10.79
C THR A 44 0.05 -10.93 11.62
N ASP A 45 0.22 -10.88 12.93
CA ASP A 45 -0.32 -11.90 13.85
C ASP A 45 -1.85 -11.90 13.88
N ASN A 46 -2.48 -10.78 13.52
CA ASN A 46 -3.93 -10.69 13.38
C ASN A 46 -4.32 -10.97 11.93
N PRO A 47 -5.14 -12.01 11.66
CA PRO A 47 -5.49 -12.37 10.28
C PRO A 47 -6.28 -11.29 9.52
N GLN A 48 -6.86 -10.31 10.21
CA GLN A 48 -7.60 -9.22 9.60
C GLN A 48 -6.77 -7.94 9.48
N THR A 49 -5.53 -7.94 9.96
CA THR A 49 -4.64 -6.77 9.91
C THR A 49 -3.46 -7.05 9.01
N TYR A 50 -3.21 -6.13 8.09
CA TYR A 50 -2.10 -6.19 7.15
C TYR A 50 -1.22 -4.98 7.31
N GLN A 51 0.04 -5.10 6.88
CA GLN A 51 1.01 -4.03 6.90
C GLN A 51 1.58 -3.84 5.50
N MET A 52 1.45 -2.61 4.97
CA MET A 52 2.20 -2.23 3.78
C MET A 52 3.51 -1.59 4.20
N ILE A 53 4.57 -1.96 3.49
CA ILE A 53 5.86 -1.28 3.58
C ILE A 53 6.14 -0.72 2.20
N GLU A 54 6.42 0.59 2.15
CA GLU A 54 6.66 1.29 0.89
C GLU A 54 7.93 2.12 1.04
N ILE A 55 8.86 1.95 0.13
CA ILE A 55 10.11 2.73 0.12
C ILE A 55 10.19 3.48 -1.20
N TYR A 56 10.28 4.81 -1.11
CA TYR A 56 10.36 5.70 -2.26
C TYR A 56 11.74 6.36 -2.31
N LYS A 57 12.20 6.63 -3.52
CA LYS A 57 13.46 7.32 -3.77
C LYS A 57 13.51 8.68 -3.04
N ASP A 58 12.41 9.43 -3.11
CA ASP A 58 12.28 10.77 -2.57
C ASP A 58 10.81 11.13 -2.34
N ALA A 59 10.58 12.32 -1.76
CA ALA A 59 9.24 12.80 -1.47
C ALA A 59 8.40 13.02 -2.73
N GLU A 60 9.03 13.41 -3.82
CA GLU A 60 8.35 13.62 -5.10
C GLU A 60 7.81 12.30 -5.65
N SER A 61 8.60 11.22 -5.58
CA SER A 61 8.16 9.88 -6.00
C SER A 61 7.01 9.38 -5.15
N HIS A 62 7.03 9.66 -3.85
CA HIS A 62 5.93 9.31 -2.95
C HIS A 62 4.65 10.09 -3.33
N ALA A 63 4.76 11.40 -3.53
CA ALA A 63 3.62 12.21 -3.95
C ALA A 63 3.04 11.75 -5.30
N HIS A 64 3.93 11.39 -6.24
CA HIS A 64 3.52 10.91 -7.55
C HIS A 64 2.68 9.64 -7.49
N HIS A 65 2.99 8.71 -6.57
CA HIS A 65 2.28 7.44 -6.44
C HIS A 65 0.77 7.62 -6.36
N SER A 66 0.28 8.56 -5.54
CA SER A 66 -1.15 8.79 -5.36
C SER A 66 -1.85 9.40 -6.58
N HIS A 67 -1.09 9.90 -7.54
CA HIS A 67 -1.61 10.49 -8.78
C HIS A 67 -1.57 9.51 -9.96
N THR A 68 -1.07 8.30 -9.78
CA THR A 68 -1.01 7.31 -10.84
C THR A 68 -2.38 6.73 -11.13
N GLU A 69 -2.59 6.31 -12.38
CA GLU A 69 -3.85 5.70 -12.79
C GLU A 69 -4.09 4.37 -12.07
N HIS A 70 -3.04 3.56 -11.92
CA HIS A 70 -3.18 2.28 -11.22
C HIS A 70 -3.54 2.47 -9.74
N PHE A 71 -3.02 3.51 -9.07
CA PHE A 71 -3.40 3.77 -7.68
C PHE A 71 -4.88 4.17 -7.59
N LYS A 72 -5.33 5.06 -8.46
CA LYS A 72 -6.72 5.53 -8.46
C LYS A 72 -7.70 4.38 -8.71
N THR A 73 -7.41 3.55 -9.70
CA THR A 73 -8.28 2.45 -10.11
C THR A 73 -8.21 1.27 -9.16
N LEU A 74 -7.00 0.72 -8.95
CA LEU A 74 -6.82 -0.47 -8.14
C LEU A 74 -6.89 -0.17 -6.64
N GLY A 75 -6.38 0.99 -6.22
CA GLY A 75 -6.49 1.44 -4.85
C GLY A 75 -7.93 1.73 -4.44
N GLY A 76 -8.69 2.37 -5.34
CA GLY A 76 -10.10 2.66 -5.10
C GLY A 76 -10.96 1.40 -4.94
N ALA A 77 -10.57 0.31 -5.62
CA ALA A 77 -11.28 -0.96 -5.53
C ALA A 77 -11.13 -1.66 -4.16
N LEU A 78 -10.23 -1.19 -3.30
CA LEU A 78 -10.01 -1.77 -1.98
C LEU A 78 -11.00 -1.29 -0.92
N ALA A 79 -11.63 -0.15 -1.14
CA ALA A 79 -12.51 0.48 -0.15
C ALA A 79 -13.57 -0.45 0.44
N PRO A 80 -14.26 -1.31 -0.33
CA PRO A 80 -15.29 -2.20 0.22
C PRO A 80 -14.76 -3.21 1.26
N PHE A 81 -13.47 -3.50 1.24
CA PHE A 81 -12.87 -4.51 2.11
C PHE A 81 -12.33 -3.93 3.43
N LEU A 82 -12.22 -2.61 3.52
CA LEU A 82 -11.61 -1.95 4.68
C LEU A 82 -12.59 -1.86 5.86
N ALA A 83 -12.12 -2.25 7.06
CA ALA A 83 -12.89 -2.14 8.28
C ALA A 83 -12.80 -0.74 8.90
N GLY A 84 -11.94 0.13 8.37
CA GLY A 84 -11.75 1.50 8.81
C GLY A 84 -10.72 2.18 7.95
N ALA A 85 -10.43 3.45 8.24
CA ALA A 85 -9.42 4.21 7.51
C ALA A 85 -8.02 3.59 7.71
N PRO A 86 -7.19 3.52 6.66
CA PRO A 86 -5.80 3.09 6.80
C PRO A 86 -5.03 4.01 7.74
N GLU A 87 -4.14 3.43 8.54
CA GLU A 87 -3.24 4.19 9.42
C GLU A 87 -1.90 4.34 8.70
N ILE A 88 -1.59 5.57 8.29
CA ILE A 88 -0.43 5.86 7.44
C ILE A 88 0.58 6.68 8.24
N THR A 89 1.84 6.24 8.25
CA THR A 89 2.94 7.01 8.80
C THR A 89 4.03 7.17 7.74
N VAL A 90 4.59 8.37 7.67
CA VAL A 90 5.61 8.71 6.68
C VAL A 90 6.90 9.09 7.40
N HIS A 91 8.00 8.53 6.95
CA HIS A 91 9.30 8.67 7.60
C HIS A 91 10.38 9.03 6.59
N GLU A 92 11.32 9.87 7.01
CA GLU A 92 12.51 10.20 6.21
C GLU A 92 13.68 9.34 6.67
N GLU A 93 14.49 8.90 5.73
CA GLU A 93 15.71 8.18 6.01
C GLU A 93 16.72 9.08 6.74
N ILE A 94 17.37 8.55 7.77
CA ILE A 94 18.51 9.20 8.40
C ILE A 94 19.77 8.69 7.70
N LYS A 95 20.61 9.61 7.28
CA LYS A 95 21.88 9.28 6.62
C LYS A 95 23.07 9.58 7.52
#